data_a7fa7034724ddabd0481e3da76a1369e
#
_entry.id   a7fa7034724ddabd0481e3da76a1369e
#
_cell.length_a   1.000
_cell.length_b   1.000
_cell.length_c   1.000
_cell.angle_alpha   90.00
_cell.angle_beta   90.00
_cell.angle_gamma   90.00
#
_symmetry.space_group_name_H-M   'P 1'
#
loop_
_entity.id
_entity.type
_entity.pdbx_description
1 polymer ?
#
loop_
_entity_poly.entity_id
_entity_poly.type
_entity_poly.pdbx_seq_one_letter_code
_entity_poly.pdbx_strand_id
1 'polypeptide(L)'
;MKYLIEKENGAVSIKDFLRKKSYSANLVKRLKKIENGITVNGVHQNVTYILKEGDILALRDEDFREDTNAHLVPNDIPIGIIYEDENITVINKPANMPTHESLNNRGNSLANALAYRYREKSYVFRATNRLDKDTSGVVITANNKYYAALLSDKIKRGQVEKKYVAIVCGLLDGEGEIDAPIDRIGKSIIKREVREDGERAVTRYCVLATSEKYSLVLLTPVTGRTHQLRVHMAHIGHAILGDGLYGEESSEISRQALHCLEMDVDGIGKFKAPLSPDIKALTDKYFPDILL
;
A
#
# COMPACT_ATOMS: atom_id res chain seq x y z
N MET A 1 7.46 -16.69 15.39
CA MET A 1 7.07 -17.44 14.17
C MET A 1 7.74 -18.79 14.13
N LYS A 2 7.06 -19.88 13.68
CA LYS A 2 7.62 -21.24 13.65
C LYS A 2 7.44 -21.85 12.27
N TYR A 3 8.45 -22.59 11.81
CA TYR A 3 8.47 -23.33 10.55
C TYR A 3 8.83 -24.77 10.82
N LEU A 4 7.98 -25.70 10.40
CA LEU A 4 8.35 -27.11 10.26
C LEU A 4 9.11 -27.26 8.95
N ILE A 5 10.29 -27.85 8.99
CA ILE A 5 11.13 -28.03 7.82
C ILE A 5 10.72 -29.32 7.10
N GLU A 6 10.16 -29.15 5.92
CA GLU A 6 9.78 -30.24 5.03
C GLU A 6 10.98 -30.71 4.22
N LYS A 7 10.87 -31.88 3.62
CA LYS A 7 11.93 -32.54 2.82
C LYS A 7 12.52 -31.63 1.75
N GLU A 8 11.69 -30.84 1.09
CA GLU A 8 12.11 -29.89 0.04
C GLU A 8 13.01 -28.75 0.55
N ASN A 9 12.94 -28.45 1.82
CA ASN A 9 13.68 -27.39 2.51
C ASN A 9 14.75 -27.93 3.47
N GLY A 10 14.95 -29.24 3.51
CA GLY A 10 16.09 -29.86 4.18
C GLY A 10 17.39 -29.58 3.41
N ALA A 11 18.52 -29.70 4.10
CA ALA A 11 19.88 -29.51 3.57
C ALA A 11 20.21 -28.08 3.09
N VAL A 12 19.45 -27.05 3.50
CA VAL A 12 19.79 -25.64 3.29
C VAL A 12 20.16 -24.94 4.59
N SER A 13 20.99 -23.91 4.54
CA SER A 13 21.31 -23.12 5.72
C SER A 13 20.08 -22.34 6.20
N ILE A 14 19.99 -22.06 7.52
CA ILE A 14 18.97 -21.13 8.05
C ILE A 14 19.00 -19.80 7.29
N LYS A 15 20.17 -19.28 6.95
CA LYS A 15 20.32 -18.03 6.17
C LYS A 15 19.63 -18.13 4.80
N ASP A 16 19.86 -19.20 4.07
CA ASP A 16 19.29 -19.38 2.72
C ASP A 16 17.79 -19.67 2.78
N PHE A 17 17.36 -20.47 3.77
CA PHE A 17 15.93 -20.68 4.04
C PHE A 17 15.22 -19.37 4.32
N LEU A 18 15.75 -18.52 5.22
CA LEU A 18 15.17 -17.22 5.56
C LEU A 18 15.16 -16.27 4.35
N ARG A 19 16.21 -16.30 3.52
CA ARG A 19 16.24 -15.53 2.27
C ARG A 19 15.18 -15.99 1.28
N LYS A 20 14.99 -17.31 1.13
CA LYS A 20 13.92 -17.90 0.30
C LYS A 20 12.51 -17.48 0.81
N LYS A 21 12.36 -17.34 2.13
CA LYS A 21 11.13 -16.85 2.80
C LYS A 21 11.06 -15.32 2.86
N SER A 22 11.84 -14.59 2.06
CA SER A 22 11.81 -13.11 1.94
C SER A 22 12.22 -12.33 3.21
N TYR A 23 12.95 -12.97 4.15
CA TYR A 23 13.52 -12.24 5.29
C TYR A 23 14.65 -11.31 4.81
N SER A 24 14.55 -10.02 5.15
CA SER A 24 15.61 -9.07 4.83
C SER A 24 16.90 -9.37 5.61
N ALA A 25 18.05 -9.06 5.01
CA ALA A 25 19.34 -9.22 5.67
C ALA A 25 19.43 -8.47 7.00
N ASN A 26 18.79 -7.28 7.09
CA ASN A 26 18.74 -6.49 8.32
C ASN A 26 17.89 -7.20 9.40
N LEU A 27 16.76 -7.78 9.05
CA LEU A 27 15.94 -8.53 10.00
C LEU A 27 16.69 -9.75 10.53
N VAL A 28 17.35 -10.52 9.66
CA VAL A 28 18.19 -11.65 10.06
C VAL A 28 19.36 -11.20 10.96
N LYS A 29 20.02 -10.06 10.64
CA LYS A 29 21.08 -9.49 11.48
C LYS A 29 20.57 -9.09 12.87
N ARG A 30 19.35 -8.60 12.98
CA ARG A 30 18.71 -8.27 14.28
C ARG A 30 18.36 -9.53 15.06
N LEU A 31 17.71 -10.52 14.44
CA LEU A 31 17.39 -11.80 15.08
C LEU A 31 18.62 -12.47 15.69
N LYS A 32 19.78 -12.38 15.04
CA LYS A 32 21.06 -12.91 15.56
C LYS A 32 21.53 -12.23 16.85
N LYS A 33 21.11 -11.00 17.11
CA LYS A 33 21.50 -10.23 18.30
C LYS A 33 20.58 -10.48 19.50
N ILE A 34 19.45 -11.14 19.29
CA ILE A 34 18.48 -11.44 20.34
C ILE A 34 18.82 -12.78 20.97
N GLU A 35 18.77 -12.84 22.26
CA GLU A 35 18.87 -14.11 22.99
C GLU A 35 17.76 -15.06 22.54
N ASN A 36 18.14 -16.25 22.07
CA ASN A 36 17.19 -17.20 21.44
C ASN A 36 16.36 -16.63 20.28
N GLY A 37 16.88 -15.62 19.59
CA GLY A 37 16.20 -15.00 18.45
C GLY A 37 16.03 -15.94 17.25
N ILE A 38 16.89 -16.96 17.13
CA ILE A 38 16.81 -18.04 16.13
C ILE A 38 17.08 -19.35 16.86
N THR A 39 16.09 -20.24 16.89
CA THR A 39 16.22 -21.55 17.51
C THR A 39 15.78 -22.66 16.55
N VAL A 40 16.42 -23.81 16.64
CA VAL A 40 15.99 -25.06 16.00
C VAL A 40 15.72 -26.07 17.10
N ASN A 41 14.51 -26.64 17.10
CA ASN A 41 14.04 -27.57 18.14
C ASN A 41 14.23 -27.01 19.56
N GLY A 42 14.04 -25.70 19.72
CA GLY A 42 14.19 -24.98 21.00
C GLY A 42 15.63 -24.60 21.36
N VAL A 43 16.65 -25.01 20.61
CA VAL A 43 18.05 -24.70 20.88
C VAL A 43 18.52 -23.56 19.96
N HIS A 44 19.20 -22.55 20.54
CA HIS A 44 19.79 -21.44 19.78
C HIS A 44 20.74 -21.95 18.71
N GLN A 45 20.59 -21.45 17.48
CA GLN A 45 21.40 -21.83 16.34
C GLN A 45 21.96 -20.62 15.57
N ASN A 46 23.16 -20.83 15.00
CA ASN A 46 23.72 -19.88 14.05
C ASN A 46 23.01 -19.99 12.70
N VAL A 47 22.96 -18.92 11.95
CA VAL A 47 22.34 -18.89 10.61
C VAL A 47 23.03 -19.79 9.59
N THR A 48 24.24 -20.29 9.87
CA THR A 48 24.97 -21.28 9.07
C THR A 48 24.53 -22.71 9.35
N TYR A 49 23.72 -22.96 10.39
CA TYR A 49 23.18 -24.28 10.69
C TYR A 49 22.40 -24.82 9.48
N ILE A 50 22.66 -26.07 9.12
CA ILE A 50 21.96 -26.76 8.02
C ILE A 50 20.71 -27.42 8.57
N LEU A 51 19.57 -26.94 8.10
CA LEU A 51 18.27 -27.46 8.49
C LEU A 51 18.08 -28.90 7.99
N LYS A 52 17.43 -29.73 8.80
CA LYS A 52 17.07 -31.12 8.49
C LYS A 52 15.54 -31.23 8.40
N GLU A 53 15.08 -32.22 7.63
CA GLU A 53 13.67 -32.59 7.60
C GLU A 53 13.17 -32.89 9.02
N GLY A 54 12.01 -32.35 9.38
CA GLY A 54 11.43 -32.46 10.72
C GLY A 54 11.91 -31.43 11.73
N ASP A 55 12.93 -30.62 11.43
CA ASP A 55 13.36 -29.53 12.30
C ASP A 55 12.23 -28.49 12.47
N ILE A 56 12.09 -27.97 13.69
CA ILE A 56 11.24 -26.83 13.98
C ILE A 56 12.12 -25.59 14.14
N LEU A 57 12.21 -24.78 13.08
CA LEU A 57 12.87 -23.49 13.12
C LEU A 57 11.92 -22.46 13.75
N ALA A 58 12.28 -21.89 14.90
CA ALA A 58 11.54 -20.83 15.53
C ALA A 58 12.33 -19.52 15.53
N LEU A 59 11.61 -18.45 15.21
CA LEU A 59 12.14 -17.07 15.19
C LEU A 59 11.37 -16.25 16.23
N ARG A 60 12.09 -15.49 17.03
CA ARG A 60 11.50 -14.59 18.01
C ARG A 60 10.98 -13.34 17.30
N ASP A 61 9.66 -13.16 17.32
CA ASP A 61 8.99 -12.05 16.66
C ASP A 61 8.62 -11.01 17.73
N GLU A 62 9.62 -10.27 18.20
CA GLU A 62 9.41 -9.17 19.14
C GLU A 62 9.76 -7.84 18.48
N ASP A 63 8.85 -6.88 18.60
CA ASP A 63 9.14 -5.49 18.28
C ASP A 63 10.01 -4.90 19.42
N PHE A 64 11.15 -4.34 19.05
CA PHE A 64 11.99 -3.64 20.02
C PHE A 64 11.36 -2.29 20.37
N ARG A 65 11.64 -1.79 21.57
CA ARG A 65 11.22 -0.43 21.98
C ARG A 65 11.68 0.65 20.98
N GLU A 66 12.82 0.45 20.33
CA GLU A 66 13.38 1.34 19.31
C GLU A 66 12.57 1.36 17.99
N ASP A 67 11.71 0.35 17.75
CA ASP A 67 10.85 0.30 16.57
C ASP A 67 9.48 0.91 16.81
N THR A 68 9.16 1.24 18.05
CA THR A 68 7.88 1.86 18.37
C THR A 68 7.84 3.25 17.74
N ASN A 69 6.73 3.59 17.12
CA ASN A 69 6.43 4.96 16.69
C ASN A 69 6.11 5.81 17.94
N ALA A 70 7.07 5.91 18.87
CA ALA A 70 6.89 6.56 20.18
C ALA A 70 6.47 8.04 20.08
N HIS A 71 6.64 8.65 18.89
CA HIS A 71 6.19 10.01 18.57
C HIS A 71 4.74 10.06 18.04
N LEU A 72 4.15 8.91 17.66
CA LEU A 72 2.75 8.87 17.21
C LEU A 72 1.81 9.02 18.39
N VAL A 73 1.02 10.08 18.38
CA VAL A 73 -0.04 10.28 19.35
C VAL A 73 -1.27 9.46 18.90
N PRO A 74 -1.71 8.46 19.69
CA PRO A 74 -2.95 7.73 19.39
C PRO A 74 -4.14 8.69 19.34
N ASN A 75 -4.98 8.57 18.31
CA ASN A 75 -6.17 9.41 18.18
C ASN A 75 -7.36 8.56 17.70
N ASP A 76 -8.50 8.72 18.36
CA ASP A 76 -9.73 7.99 18.04
C ASP A 76 -10.39 8.55 16.78
N ILE A 77 -9.89 8.09 15.64
CA ILE A 77 -10.40 8.47 14.33
C ILE A 77 -11.08 7.26 13.70
N PRO A 78 -12.33 7.36 13.27
CA PRO A 78 -13.05 6.25 12.65
C PRO A 78 -12.35 5.78 11.35
N ILE A 79 -12.09 4.48 11.26
CA ILE A 79 -11.55 3.83 10.06
C ILE A 79 -12.31 2.53 9.78
N GLY A 80 -12.56 2.26 8.49
CA GLY A 80 -13.18 1.00 8.06
C GLY A 80 -12.14 -0.11 7.94
N ILE A 81 -12.29 -1.21 8.66
CA ILE A 81 -11.47 -2.41 8.50
C ILE A 81 -12.16 -3.34 7.50
N ILE A 82 -11.43 -3.72 6.44
CA ILE A 82 -11.88 -4.67 5.41
C ILE A 82 -11.54 -6.09 5.81
N TYR A 83 -10.31 -6.28 6.32
CA TYR A 83 -9.80 -7.57 6.76
C TYR A 83 -8.74 -7.36 7.85
N GLU A 84 -8.68 -8.28 8.81
CA GLU A 84 -7.66 -8.26 9.85
C GLU A 84 -7.34 -9.68 10.30
N ASP A 85 -6.06 -9.99 10.39
CA ASP A 85 -5.54 -11.19 11.01
C ASP A 85 -4.29 -10.89 11.87
N GLU A 86 -3.57 -11.91 12.32
CA GLU A 86 -2.34 -11.76 13.09
C GLU A 86 -1.20 -11.10 12.29
N ASN A 87 -1.29 -11.07 10.97
CA ASN A 87 -0.22 -10.71 10.05
C ASN A 87 -0.43 -9.36 9.35
N ILE A 88 -1.67 -9.07 8.94
CA ILE A 88 -2.01 -7.87 8.20
C ILE A 88 -3.32 -7.25 8.70
N THR A 89 -3.43 -5.95 8.50
CA THR A 89 -4.70 -5.23 8.60
C THR A 89 -4.93 -4.50 7.28
N VAL A 90 -6.10 -4.72 6.68
CA VAL A 90 -6.55 -4.07 5.44
C VAL A 90 -7.62 -3.06 5.76
N ILE A 91 -7.41 -1.83 5.33
CA ILE A 91 -8.22 -0.68 5.72
C ILE A 91 -8.83 -0.04 4.48
N ASN A 92 -10.10 0.35 4.55
CA ASN A 92 -10.70 1.34 3.65
C ASN A 92 -10.36 2.73 4.20
N LYS A 93 -9.24 3.30 3.75
CA LYS A 93 -8.81 4.64 4.19
C LYS A 93 -9.81 5.68 3.68
N PRO A 94 -10.38 6.53 4.55
CA PRO A 94 -11.19 7.65 4.08
C PRO A 94 -10.34 8.69 3.36
N ALA A 95 -10.99 9.56 2.60
CA ALA A 95 -10.38 10.79 2.10
C ALA A 95 -10.10 11.77 3.26
N ASN A 96 -9.35 12.83 2.98
CA ASN A 96 -8.91 13.83 3.95
C ASN A 96 -8.08 13.26 5.14
N MET A 97 -7.50 12.08 4.94
CA MET A 97 -6.65 11.41 5.93
C MET A 97 -5.31 11.03 5.29
N PRO A 98 -4.17 11.61 5.69
CA PRO A 98 -2.87 11.15 5.23
C PRO A 98 -2.56 9.74 5.77
N THR A 99 -1.79 8.95 5.03
CA THR A 99 -1.36 7.63 5.49
C THR A 99 -0.39 7.74 6.67
N HIS A 100 0.56 8.67 6.61
CA HIS A 100 1.52 8.98 7.66
C HIS A 100 1.38 10.42 8.11
N GLU A 101 1.82 10.70 9.33
CA GLU A 101 1.98 12.08 9.77
C GLU A 101 2.96 12.87 8.88
N SER A 102 2.74 14.15 8.81
CA SER A 102 3.66 15.12 8.21
C SER A 102 3.70 16.37 9.11
N LEU A 103 4.65 17.26 8.85
CA LEU A 103 4.80 18.51 9.62
C LEU A 103 3.48 19.29 9.72
N ASN A 104 2.67 19.28 8.66
CA ASN A 104 1.41 20.03 8.58
C ASN A 104 0.16 19.17 8.91
N ASN A 105 0.32 17.87 9.22
CA ASN A 105 -0.78 16.97 9.53
C ASN A 105 -0.35 16.03 10.66
N ARG A 106 -0.24 16.57 11.86
CA ARG A 106 0.04 15.81 13.08
C ARG A 106 -1.28 15.36 13.73
N GLY A 107 -1.29 14.15 14.27
CA GLY A 107 -2.42 13.63 15.03
C GLY A 107 -3.64 13.22 14.21
N ASN A 108 -3.66 13.40 12.87
CA ASN A 108 -4.82 13.11 12.02
C ASN A 108 -4.44 12.23 10.81
N SER A 109 -3.70 11.16 11.04
CA SER A 109 -3.30 10.23 9.99
C SER A 109 -3.83 8.82 10.27
N LEU A 110 -3.80 7.96 9.24
CA LEU A 110 -4.09 6.53 9.41
C LEU A 110 -3.19 5.89 10.48
N ALA A 111 -1.93 6.34 10.57
CA ALA A 111 -1.01 5.88 11.59
C ALA A 111 -1.51 6.18 13.02
N ASN A 112 -2.07 7.38 13.25
CA ASN A 112 -2.64 7.75 14.57
C ASN A 112 -3.90 6.95 14.91
N ALA A 113 -4.78 6.73 13.91
CA ALA A 113 -5.99 5.92 14.09
C ALA A 113 -5.65 4.46 14.46
N LEU A 114 -4.69 3.86 13.77
CA LEU A 114 -4.23 2.49 14.09
C LEU A 114 -3.44 2.42 15.39
N ALA A 115 -2.66 3.44 15.74
CA ALA A 115 -2.02 3.53 17.05
C ALA A 115 -3.07 3.56 18.19
N TYR A 116 -4.21 4.23 17.99
CA TYR A 116 -5.31 4.21 18.95
C TYR A 116 -6.02 2.84 19.00
N ARG A 117 -6.32 2.25 17.85
CA ARG A 117 -6.96 0.93 17.75
C ARG A 117 -6.15 -0.14 18.49
N TYR A 118 -4.84 -0.09 18.39
CA TYR A 118 -3.91 -1.08 18.98
C TYR A 118 -3.17 -0.57 20.22
N ARG A 119 -3.67 0.46 20.90
CA ARG A 119 -3.01 1.11 22.05
C ARG A 119 -2.67 0.17 23.21
N GLU A 120 -3.41 -0.93 23.34
CA GLU A 120 -3.18 -1.94 24.37
C GLU A 120 -2.16 -3.02 23.92
N LYS A 121 -1.69 -2.96 22.69
CA LYS A 121 -0.70 -3.87 22.13
C LYS A 121 0.59 -3.11 21.86
N SER A 122 1.71 -3.84 21.82
CA SER A 122 2.97 -3.28 21.29
C SER A 122 2.86 -3.15 19.79
N TYR A 123 2.27 -2.06 19.31
CA TYR A 123 1.98 -1.83 17.91
C TYR A 123 3.00 -0.90 17.24
N VAL A 124 3.42 -1.26 16.05
CA VAL A 124 4.25 -0.42 15.17
C VAL A 124 3.55 -0.29 13.82
N PHE A 125 3.30 0.94 13.40
CA PHE A 125 2.67 1.23 12.11
C PHE A 125 3.62 0.90 10.94
N ARG A 126 3.19 -0.01 10.06
CA ARG A 126 3.96 -0.48 8.89
C ARG A 126 3.05 -0.54 7.68
N ALA A 127 2.75 0.60 7.10
CA ALA A 127 2.00 0.64 5.84
C ALA A 127 2.86 0.09 4.70
N THR A 128 2.28 -0.78 3.89
CA THR A 128 2.94 -1.39 2.73
C THR A 128 2.74 -0.57 1.46
N ASN A 129 1.65 0.18 1.40
CA ASN A 129 1.37 1.17 0.37
C ASN A 129 0.94 2.49 1.03
N ARG A 130 0.98 3.54 0.25
CA ARG A 130 0.45 4.85 0.65
C ARG A 130 -0.56 5.34 -0.37
N LEU A 131 -1.56 6.02 0.12
CA LEU A 131 -2.48 6.83 -0.68
C LEU A 131 -2.24 8.30 -0.34
N ASP A 132 -2.51 9.17 -1.28
CA ASP A 132 -2.54 10.61 -1.04
C ASP A 132 -3.60 10.94 0.02
N LYS A 133 -3.48 12.09 0.67
CA LYS A 133 -4.40 12.53 1.73
C LYS A 133 -5.86 12.38 1.31
N ASP A 134 -6.18 12.87 0.12
CA ASP A 134 -7.55 12.95 -0.39
C ASP A 134 -7.94 11.78 -1.31
N THR A 135 -7.06 10.80 -1.52
CA THR A 135 -7.38 9.53 -2.16
C THR A 135 -7.89 8.55 -1.12
N SER A 136 -9.06 7.96 -1.36
CA SER A 136 -9.67 6.93 -0.50
C SER A 136 -9.36 5.52 -0.99
N GLY A 137 -9.68 4.49 -0.19
CA GLY A 137 -9.62 3.08 -0.58
C GLY A 137 -8.59 2.23 0.14
N VAL A 138 -8.21 1.11 -0.47
CA VAL A 138 -7.43 0.05 0.16
C VAL A 138 -6.03 0.50 0.58
N VAL A 139 -5.74 0.34 1.86
CA VAL A 139 -4.39 0.40 2.44
C VAL A 139 -4.14 -0.88 3.24
N ILE A 140 -2.99 -1.50 3.04
CA ILE A 140 -2.55 -2.68 3.79
C ILE A 140 -1.44 -2.27 4.74
N THR A 141 -1.57 -2.66 6.01
CA THR A 141 -0.52 -2.53 7.02
C THR A 141 -0.09 -3.92 7.51
N ALA A 142 1.20 -4.08 7.77
CA ALA A 142 1.73 -5.30 8.34
C ALA A 142 1.74 -5.22 9.87
N ASN A 143 1.17 -6.24 10.53
CA ASN A 143 1.08 -6.31 11.98
C ASN A 143 2.39 -6.82 12.62
N ASN A 144 3.30 -7.35 11.80
CA ASN A 144 4.62 -7.82 12.24
C ASN A 144 5.71 -7.52 11.21
N LYS A 145 6.97 -7.63 11.62
CA LYS A 145 8.14 -7.31 10.76
C LYS A 145 8.31 -8.25 9.59
N TYR A 146 7.94 -9.52 9.76
CA TYR A 146 8.05 -10.50 8.70
C TYR A 146 7.14 -10.13 7.53
N TYR A 147 5.85 -9.89 7.81
CA TYR A 147 4.90 -9.50 6.77
C TYR A 147 5.23 -8.13 6.17
N ALA A 148 5.79 -7.20 6.95
CA ALA A 148 6.29 -5.94 6.40
C ALA A 148 7.41 -6.17 5.35
N ALA A 149 8.35 -7.07 5.64
CA ALA A 149 9.41 -7.44 4.72
C ALA A 149 8.87 -8.21 3.50
N LEU A 150 7.98 -9.18 3.74
CA LEU A 150 7.34 -9.99 2.69
C LEU A 150 6.56 -9.12 1.70
N LEU A 151 5.69 -8.24 2.20
CA LEU A 151 4.88 -7.35 1.37
C LEU A 151 5.75 -6.34 0.61
N SER A 152 6.81 -5.82 1.24
CA SER A 152 7.78 -4.95 0.56
C SER A 152 8.52 -5.68 -0.58
N ASP A 153 8.89 -6.95 -0.39
CA ASP A 153 9.53 -7.77 -1.42
C ASP A 153 8.56 -8.07 -2.57
N LYS A 154 7.30 -8.42 -2.25
CA LYS A 154 6.26 -8.65 -3.25
C LYS A 154 5.99 -7.41 -4.11
N ILE A 155 5.93 -6.22 -3.51
CA ILE A 155 5.80 -4.96 -4.25
C ILE A 155 6.97 -4.76 -5.20
N LYS A 156 8.20 -4.98 -4.74
CA LYS A 156 9.42 -4.84 -5.57
C LYS A 156 9.45 -5.81 -6.75
N ARG A 157 8.87 -7.00 -6.59
CA ARG A 157 8.79 -8.02 -7.65
C ARG A 157 7.59 -7.85 -8.58
N GLY A 158 6.75 -6.82 -8.39
CA GLY A 158 5.54 -6.64 -9.17
C GLY A 158 4.44 -7.67 -8.88
N GLN A 159 4.47 -8.30 -7.71
CA GLN A 159 3.49 -9.30 -7.24
C GLN A 159 2.34 -8.67 -6.45
N VAL A 160 2.12 -7.37 -6.62
CA VAL A 160 1.00 -6.64 -6.03
C VAL A 160 0.36 -5.80 -7.13
N GLU A 161 -0.83 -6.20 -7.54
CA GLU A 161 -1.65 -5.42 -8.45
C GLU A 161 -2.55 -4.46 -7.67
N LYS A 162 -2.70 -3.25 -8.16
CA LYS A 162 -3.58 -2.22 -7.57
C LYS A 162 -4.51 -1.72 -8.65
N LYS A 163 -5.80 -1.67 -8.34
CA LYS A 163 -6.80 -1.10 -9.23
C LYS A 163 -7.46 0.09 -8.58
N TYR A 164 -7.45 1.19 -9.29
CA TYR A 164 -8.11 2.42 -8.86
C TYR A 164 -9.28 2.69 -9.80
N VAL A 165 -10.34 3.23 -9.24
CA VAL A 165 -11.39 3.85 -10.03
C VAL A 165 -11.22 5.37 -9.95
N ALA A 166 -11.33 6.03 -11.09
CA ALA A 166 -11.29 7.49 -11.21
C ALA A 166 -12.43 7.99 -12.10
N ILE A 167 -12.95 9.17 -11.78
CA ILE A 167 -13.79 9.92 -12.70
C ILE A 167 -12.91 11.02 -13.27
N VAL A 168 -12.78 11.09 -14.59
CA VAL A 168 -11.94 12.05 -15.30
C VAL A 168 -12.77 13.00 -16.14
N CYS A 169 -12.25 14.20 -16.37
CA CYS A 169 -12.88 15.22 -17.20
C CYS A 169 -12.74 14.88 -18.69
N GLY A 170 -13.82 15.11 -19.44
CA GLY A 170 -13.88 14.83 -20.88
C GLY A 170 -14.16 13.36 -21.22
N LEU A 171 -14.27 13.12 -22.50
CA LEU A 171 -14.57 11.80 -23.05
C LEU A 171 -13.26 11.11 -23.43
N LEU A 172 -12.89 10.08 -22.70
CA LEU A 172 -11.76 9.20 -22.98
C LEU A 172 -12.32 7.88 -23.50
N ASP A 173 -11.67 7.29 -24.49
CA ASP A 173 -12.10 6.06 -25.12
C ASP A 173 -11.13 4.90 -24.88
N GLY A 174 -11.68 3.69 -24.88
CA GLY A 174 -10.92 2.44 -24.96
C GLY A 174 -10.04 2.16 -23.76
N GLU A 175 -8.86 1.64 -24.06
CA GLU A 175 -7.81 1.30 -23.09
C GLU A 175 -6.44 1.74 -23.60
N GLY A 176 -5.49 1.92 -22.71
CA GLY A 176 -4.14 2.31 -23.09
C GLY A 176 -3.14 2.27 -21.95
N GLU A 177 -1.90 2.60 -22.29
CA GLU A 177 -0.79 2.68 -21.37
C GLU A 177 -0.12 4.07 -21.50
N ILE A 178 0.12 4.71 -20.35
CA ILE A 178 0.86 5.96 -20.25
C ILE A 178 2.23 5.61 -19.65
N ASP A 179 3.28 5.60 -20.49
CA ASP A 179 4.68 5.45 -20.06
C ASP A 179 5.35 6.82 -20.16
N ALA A 180 5.27 7.60 -19.08
CA ALA A 180 5.73 8.98 -19.03
C ALA A 180 6.44 9.23 -17.70
N PRO A 181 7.76 9.47 -17.70
CA PRO A 181 8.53 9.66 -16.47
C PRO A 181 8.08 10.90 -15.68
N ILE A 182 8.13 10.82 -14.36
CA ILE A 182 7.62 11.86 -13.45
C ILE A 182 8.72 12.35 -12.53
N ASP A 183 8.79 13.67 -12.35
CA ASP A 183 9.62 14.30 -11.33
C ASP A 183 8.92 15.53 -10.72
N ARG A 184 9.62 16.19 -9.80
CA ARG A 184 9.17 17.43 -9.13
C ARG A 184 9.20 18.61 -10.08
N ILE A 185 8.21 19.49 -9.99
CA ILE A 185 8.24 20.76 -10.66
C ILE A 185 9.18 21.71 -9.91
N GLY A 186 10.33 22.01 -10.49
CA GLY A 186 11.28 22.97 -9.93
C GLY A 186 11.57 22.73 -8.44
N LYS A 187 11.31 23.75 -7.60
CA LYS A 187 11.49 23.68 -6.12
C LYS A 187 10.24 23.19 -5.37
N SER A 188 9.19 22.79 -6.06
CA SER A 188 7.96 22.34 -5.40
C SER A 188 8.19 21.04 -4.59
N ILE A 189 7.78 21.04 -3.34
CA ILE A 189 7.81 19.86 -2.48
C ILE A 189 6.65 18.90 -2.85
N ILE A 190 5.55 19.45 -3.37
CA ILE A 190 4.29 18.71 -3.57
C ILE A 190 4.06 18.37 -5.05
N LYS A 191 4.12 19.38 -5.94
CA LYS A 191 3.68 19.25 -7.32
C LYS A 191 4.68 18.46 -8.17
N ARG A 192 4.16 17.62 -9.05
CA ARG A 192 4.91 16.75 -9.98
C ARG A 192 4.54 17.09 -11.41
N GLU A 193 5.37 16.71 -12.36
CA GLU A 193 5.11 16.84 -13.80
C GLU A 193 5.74 15.67 -14.56
N VAL A 194 5.29 15.45 -15.77
CA VAL A 194 5.97 14.57 -16.73
C VAL A 194 7.22 15.27 -17.21
N ARG A 195 8.38 14.60 -17.08
CA ARG A 195 9.70 15.07 -17.52
C ARG A 195 10.54 13.93 -18.03
N GLU A 196 11.28 14.14 -19.10
CA GLU A 196 12.14 13.11 -19.72
C GLU A 196 13.24 12.58 -18.77
N ASP A 197 13.77 13.44 -17.90
CA ASP A 197 14.79 13.10 -16.89
C ASP A 197 14.18 12.61 -15.55
N GLY A 198 12.86 12.41 -15.51
CA GLY A 198 12.13 11.94 -14.33
C GLY A 198 12.30 10.45 -14.05
N GLU A 199 11.75 10.01 -12.92
CA GLU A 199 11.67 8.58 -12.60
C GLU A 199 10.63 7.90 -13.48
N ARG A 200 10.99 6.73 -14.04
CA ARG A 200 10.05 5.94 -14.85
C ARG A 200 8.73 5.74 -14.13
N ALA A 201 7.63 6.05 -14.82
CA ALA A 201 6.28 5.89 -14.35
C ALA A 201 5.39 5.32 -15.46
N VAL A 202 4.64 4.25 -15.14
CA VAL A 202 3.78 3.56 -16.10
C VAL A 202 2.41 3.31 -15.47
N THR A 203 1.36 3.73 -16.17
CA THR A 203 -0.04 3.54 -15.77
C THR A 203 -0.82 2.96 -16.93
N ARG A 204 -1.54 1.87 -16.69
CA ARG A 204 -2.56 1.35 -17.64
C ARG A 204 -3.91 1.91 -17.26
N TYR A 205 -4.73 2.18 -18.28
CA TYR A 205 -6.11 2.60 -18.06
C TYR A 205 -7.05 1.81 -18.96
N CYS A 206 -8.28 1.65 -18.47
CA CYS A 206 -9.39 1.09 -19.23
C CYS A 206 -10.64 1.90 -18.91
N VAL A 207 -11.32 2.42 -19.92
CA VAL A 207 -12.57 3.16 -19.76
C VAL A 207 -13.70 2.18 -19.49
N LEU A 208 -14.39 2.35 -18.38
CA LEU A 208 -15.51 1.50 -17.97
C LEU A 208 -16.82 2.03 -18.51
N ALA A 209 -16.99 3.34 -18.54
CA ALA A 209 -18.17 4.02 -19.07
C ALA A 209 -17.86 5.49 -19.35
N THR A 210 -18.69 6.10 -20.21
CA THR A 210 -18.67 7.54 -20.50
C THR A 210 -20.05 8.13 -20.26
N SER A 211 -20.08 9.39 -19.84
CA SER A 211 -21.27 10.23 -19.77
C SER A 211 -21.10 11.39 -20.76
N GLU A 212 -21.98 12.38 -20.72
CA GLU A 212 -21.83 13.58 -21.57
C GLU A 212 -20.58 14.41 -21.28
N LYS A 213 -20.03 14.34 -20.06
CA LYS A 213 -18.96 15.23 -19.58
C LYS A 213 -17.75 14.50 -19.01
N TYR A 214 -17.94 13.29 -18.54
CA TYR A 214 -16.95 12.55 -17.76
C TYR A 214 -16.78 11.14 -18.26
N SER A 215 -15.62 10.57 -17.98
CA SER A 215 -15.35 9.15 -18.17
C SER A 215 -15.04 8.48 -16.85
N LEU A 216 -15.58 7.30 -16.62
CA LEU A 216 -15.26 6.42 -15.49
C LEU A 216 -14.15 5.48 -15.93
N VAL A 217 -13.01 5.53 -15.26
CA VAL A 217 -11.79 4.86 -15.71
C VAL A 217 -11.24 3.95 -14.60
N LEU A 218 -10.90 2.74 -14.99
CA LEU A 218 -10.08 1.83 -14.19
C LEU A 218 -8.61 2.13 -14.47
N LEU A 219 -7.84 2.46 -13.42
CA LEU A 219 -6.42 2.76 -13.50
C LEU A 219 -5.61 1.69 -12.79
N THR A 220 -4.62 1.12 -13.47
CA THR A 220 -3.71 0.10 -12.93
C THR A 220 -2.27 0.62 -13.01
N PRO A 221 -1.73 1.18 -11.91
CA PRO A 221 -0.35 1.65 -11.88
C PRO A 221 0.63 0.46 -11.86
N VAL A 222 1.52 0.39 -12.85
CA VAL A 222 2.63 -0.58 -12.92
C VAL A 222 3.77 -0.14 -12.00
N THR A 223 3.95 1.15 -11.83
CA THR A 223 4.90 1.80 -10.93
C THR A 223 4.14 2.55 -9.82
N GLY A 224 4.84 3.09 -8.81
CA GLY A 224 4.21 3.76 -7.68
C GLY A 224 4.84 5.13 -7.36
N ARG A 225 4.83 6.08 -8.30
CA ARG A 225 5.37 7.42 -8.06
C ARG A 225 4.36 8.30 -7.35
N THR A 226 4.85 9.32 -6.66
CA THR A 226 3.97 10.30 -5.97
C THR A 226 3.06 10.98 -6.99
N HIS A 227 1.75 11.00 -6.71
CA HIS A 227 0.70 11.57 -7.55
C HIS A 227 0.61 10.98 -8.97
N GLN A 228 1.22 9.81 -9.22
CA GLN A 228 1.38 9.25 -10.57
C GLN A 228 0.09 9.26 -11.38
N LEU A 229 -1.00 8.69 -10.86
CA LEU A 229 -2.27 8.59 -11.58
C LEU A 229 -2.83 9.97 -11.92
N ARG A 230 -2.71 10.92 -11.02
CA ARG A 230 -3.19 12.30 -11.18
C ARG A 230 -2.41 13.03 -12.26
N VAL A 231 -1.07 12.92 -12.23
CA VAL A 231 -0.17 13.52 -13.22
C VAL A 231 -0.40 12.89 -14.60
N HIS A 232 -0.47 11.58 -14.69
CA HIS A 232 -0.66 10.87 -15.95
C HIS A 232 -2.00 11.20 -16.61
N MET A 233 -3.09 11.20 -15.85
CA MET A 233 -4.40 11.55 -16.42
C MET A 233 -4.45 13.01 -16.89
N ALA A 234 -3.86 13.93 -16.13
CA ALA A 234 -3.73 15.33 -16.56
C ALA A 234 -2.84 15.47 -17.80
N HIS A 235 -1.74 14.70 -17.88
CA HIS A 235 -0.81 14.72 -19.02
C HIS A 235 -1.48 14.35 -20.34
N ILE A 236 -2.41 13.39 -20.33
CA ILE A 236 -3.16 13.00 -21.54
C ILE A 236 -4.43 13.85 -21.78
N GLY A 237 -4.61 14.95 -21.02
CA GLY A 237 -5.72 15.89 -21.20
C GLY A 237 -7.01 15.51 -20.48
N HIS A 238 -7.01 14.47 -19.65
CA HIS A 238 -8.16 13.96 -18.89
C HIS A 238 -7.92 14.03 -17.39
N ALA A 239 -7.71 15.23 -16.85
CA ALA A 239 -7.48 15.43 -15.42
C ALA A 239 -8.60 14.78 -14.58
N ILE A 240 -8.26 14.25 -13.40
CA ILE A 240 -9.21 13.65 -12.48
C ILE A 240 -10.15 14.75 -11.96
N LEU A 241 -11.45 14.49 -11.99
CA LEU A 241 -12.48 15.43 -11.54
C LEU A 241 -12.22 15.90 -10.10
N GLY A 242 -12.24 17.22 -9.87
CA GLY A 242 -12.01 17.82 -8.56
C GLY A 242 -10.54 17.85 -8.12
N ASP A 243 -9.59 17.51 -8.98
CA ASP A 243 -8.17 17.62 -8.70
C ASP A 243 -7.64 19.05 -8.92
N GLY A 244 -7.81 19.92 -7.94
CA GLY A 244 -7.35 21.32 -8.02
C GLY A 244 -5.81 21.50 -8.11
N LEU A 245 -5.01 20.42 -8.03
CA LEU A 245 -3.55 20.51 -8.18
C LEU A 245 -3.09 20.28 -9.62
N TYR A 246 -3.77 19.41 -10.38
CA TYR A 246 -3.41 19.00 -11.74
C TYR A 246 -4.51 19.24 -12.77
N GLY A 247 -5.69 19.64 -12.35
CA GLY A 247 -6.84 20.01 -13.15
C GLY A 247 -7.53 21.20 -12.53
N GLU A 248 -8.84 21.16 -12.48
CA GLU A 248 -9.70 22.21 -11.94
C GLU A 248 -10.47 21.74 -10.72
N GLU A 249 -10.75 22.67 -9.79
CA GLU A 249 -11.70 22.42 -8.71
C GLU A 249 -13.09 22.17 -9.30
N SER A 250 -13.92 21.43 -8.57
CA SER A 250 -15.25 21.06 -9.01
C SER A 250 -16.27 21.29 -7.92
N SER A 251 -17.47 21.76 -8.29
CA SER A 251 -18.63 21.79 -7.38
C SER A 251 -19.23 20.41 -7.11
N GLU A 252 -18.92 19.41 -7.93
CA GLU A 252 -19.43 18.05 -7.81
C GLU A 252 -18.72 17.25 -6.72
N ILE A 253 -17.44 17.54 -6.48
CA ILE A 253 -16.61 16.88 -5.48
C ILE A 253 -15.46 17.82 -5.05
N SER A 254 -15.18 17.88 -3.77
CA SER A 254 -14.16 18.80 -3.18
C SER A 254 -12.72 18.23 -3.18
N ARG A 255 -12.48 17.13 -3.87
CA ARG A 255 -11.20 16.42 -3.94
C ARG A 255 -11.07 15.66 -5.26
N GLN A 256 -9.90 15.16 -5.56
CA GLN A 256 -9.76 14.25 -6.71
C GLN A 256 -10.70 13.03 -6.56
N ALA A 257 -11.52 12.79 -7.58
CA ALA A 257 -12.40 11.63 -7.68
C ALA A 257 -11.58 10.36 -7.97
N LEU A 258 -10.77 9.94 -7.00
CA LEU A 258 -9.83 8.81 -7.08
C LEU A 258 -9.97 7.91 -5.86
N HIS A 259 -10.12 6.61 -6.11
CA HIS A 259 -10.31 5.59 -5.08
C HIS A 259 -9.53 4.32 -5.41
N CYS A 260 -8.71 3.85 -4.47
CA CYS A 260 -8.06 2.54 -4.57
C CYS A 260 -9.10 1.44 -4.31
N LEU A 261 -9.68 0.94 -5.38
CA LEU A 261 -10.79 -0.02 -5.34
C LEU A 261 -10.33 -1.40 -4.85
N GLU A 262 -9.18 -1.87 -5.35
CA GLU A 262 -8.74 -3.24 -5.14
C GLU A 262 -7.22 -3.32 -5.03
N MET A 263 -6.75 -4.20 -4.15
CA MET A 263 -5.37 -4.67 -4.13
C MET A 263 -5.35 -6.19 -4.14
N ASP A 264 -4.64 -6.77 -5.10
CA ASP A 264 -4.37 -8.20 -5.20
C ASP A 264 -2.90 -8.45 -4.86
N VAL A 265 -2.67 -9.23 -3.81
CA VAL A 265 -1.34 -9.58 -3.32
C VAL A 265 -1.13 -11.07 -3.52
N ASP A 266 -0.30 -11.43 -4.49
CA ASP A 266 -0.02 -12.82 -4.86
C ASP A 266 0.28 -13.69 -3.63
N GLY A 267 -0.44 -14.81 -3.49
CA GLY A 267 -0.31 -15.75 -2.38
C GLY A 267 -0.74 -15.24 -1.00
N ILE A 268 -1.37 -14.04 -0.91
CA ILE A 268 -1.93 -13.51 0.34
C ILE A 268 -3.43 -13.29 0.21
N GLY A 269 -3.88 -12.60 -0.86
CA GLY A 269 -5.30 -12.42 -1.10
C GLY A 269 -5.63 -11.16 -1.89
N LYS A 270 -6.89 -11.08 -2.28
CA LYS A 270 -7.48 -9.97 -3.00
C LYS A 270 -8.43 -9.23 -2.06
N PHE A 271 -8.23 -7.92 -1.94
CA PHE A 271 -8.95 -7.05 -1.02
C PHE A 271 -9.61 -5.92 -1.79
N LYS A 272 -10.93 -5.75 -1.61
CA LYS A 272 -11.72 -4.71 -2.27
C LYS A 272 -12.32 -3.76 -1.22
N ALA A 273 -12.20 -2.47 -1.45
CA ALA A 273 -12.84 -1.43 -0.64
C ALA A 273 -14.17 -1.01 -1.29
N PRO A 274 -15.26 -0.85 -0.53
CA PRO A 274 -16.44 -0.18 -1.04
C PRO A 274 -16.10 1.26 -1.42
N LEU A 275 -16.72 1.78 -2.47
CA LEU A 275 -16.56 3.16 -2.89
C LEU A 275 -16.86 4.13 -1.75
N SER A 276 -16.10 5.21 -1.67
CA SER A 276 -16.44 6.30 -0.77
C SER A 276 -17.79 6.94 -1.17
N PRO A 277 -18.58 7.44 -0.21
CA PRO A 277 -19.95 7.93 -0.48
C PRO A 277 -20.01 8.98 -1.59
N ASP A 278 -19.04 9.89 -1.65
CA ASP A 278 -18.96 10.95 -2.65
C ASP A 278 -18.69 10.39 -4.07
N ILE A 279 -17.74 9.48 -4.22
CA ILE A 279 -17.47 8.82 -5.51
C ILE A 279 -18.65 7.92 -5.91
N LYS A 280 -19.25 7.21 -4.95
CA LYS A 280 -20.41 6.40 -5.24
C LYS A 280 -21.57 7.25 -5.76
N ALA A 281 -21.87 8.39 -5.13
CA ALA A 281 -22.92 9.30 -5.56
C ALA A 281 -22.67 9.81 -7.00
N LEU A 282 -21.42 10.15 -7.35
CA LEU A 282 -21.06 10.54 -8.71
C LEU A 282 -21.18 9.39 -9.70
N THR A 283 -20.78 8.18 -9.32
CA THR A 283 -20.93 6.99 -10.16
C THR A 283 -22.40 6.70 -10.42
N ASP A 284 -23.24 6.70 -9.40
CA ASP A 284 -24.67 6.47 -9.53
C ASP A 284 -25.36 7.57 -10.40
N LYS A 285 -24.87 8.82 -10.32
CA LYS A 285 -25.40 9.96 -11.07
C LYS A 285 -25.06 9.92 -12.56
N TYR A 286 -23.80 9.62 -12.88
CA TYR A 286 -23.27 9.77 -14.24
C TYR A 286 -23.11 8.45 -14.99
N PHE A 287 -23.08 7.31 -14.30
CA PHE A 287 -22.82 5.97 -14.82
C PHE A 287 -23.73 4.93 -14.16
N PRO A 288 -25.07 5.10 -14.21
CA PRO A 288 -26.03 4.31 -13.39
C PRO A 288 -26.02 2.82 -13.71
N ASP A 289 -25.58 2.42 -14.90
CA ASP A 289 -25.55 1.02 -15.34
C ASP A 289 -24.28 0.28 -14.91
N ILE A 290 -23.34 0.95 -14.24
CA ILE A 290 -22.06 0.35 -13.84
C ILE A 290 -22.13 -0.13 -12.39
N LEU A 291 -21.82 -1.42 -12.22
CA LEU A 291 -21.61 -2.04 -10.90
C LEU A 291 -20.10 -2.24 -10.65
N LEU A 292 -19.56 -1.61 -9.61
CA LEU A 292 -18.15 -1.67 -9.19
C LEU A 292 -17.95 -2.48 -7.92
#